data_d82435542054c9b030444d705adcf797
#
_entry.id   d82435542054c9b030444d705adcf797
#
_cell.length_a   1.000
_cell.length_b   1.000
_cell.length_c   1.000
_cell.angle_alpha   90.00
_cell.angle_beta   90.00
_cell.angle_gamma   90.00
#
_symmetry.space_group_name_H-M   'P 1'
#
loop_
_entity.id
_entity.type
_entity.pdbx_description
1 polymer ?
#
loop_
_entity_poly.entity_id
_entity_poly.type
_entity_poly.pdbx_seq_one_letter_code
_entity_poly.pdbx_strand_id
1 'polypeptide(L)'
;MKTFSEELKQLWITVMQGHQDADRLSQGNWWDNGDQKGCFFGCAMQTENNPLQKAIKAMQLPAWLVHLAEAIFEGLSKDDALLFPVQLLQAIPTNTDISEVIHIIAVERLEPLIRESNSDEANKAIKLVIGYHKNTERTEKDRKEAYSAARTAKYSAAHSAAQSAARQSAAASA
;
A
#
# COMPACT_ATOMS: atom_id res chain seq x y z
N MET A 1 6.74 -21.74 -7.05
CA MET A 1 5.85 -20.70 -6.49
C MET A 1 4.67 -20.49 -7.46
N LYS A 2 3.43 -20.34 -6.99
CA LYS A 2 2.32 -20.04 -7.90
C LYS A 2 2.40 -18.56 -8.25
N THR A 3 2.36 -18.23 -9.53
CA THR A 3 2.44 -16.87 -10.05
C THR A 3 1.09 -16.47 -10.65
N PHE A 4 0.84 -15.18 -10.74
CA PHE A 4 -0.34 -14.62 -11.41
C PHE A 4 -0.32 -15.00 -12.88
N SER A 5 -1.14 -15.99 -13.27
CA SER A 5 -1.19 -16.49 -14.65
C SER A 5 -2.04 -15.60 -15.55
N GLU A 6 -1.92 -15.78 -16.87
CA GLU A 6 -2.75 -15.03 -17.84
C GLU A 6 -4.25 -15.33 -17.64
N GLU A 7 -4.60 -16.59 -17.35
CA GLU A 7 -5.99 -16.98 -17.09
C GLU A 7 -6.55 -16.29 -15.85
N LEU A 8 -5.76 -16.22 -14.75
CA LEU A 8 -6.15 -15.49 -13.55
C LEU A 8 -6.29 -14.00 -13.83
N LYS A 9 -5.39 -13.41 -14.60
CA LYS A 9 -5.44 -12.01 -15.00
C LYS A 9 -6.75 -11.70 -15.73
N GLN A 10 -7.07 -12.46 -16.75
CA GLN A 10 -8.30 -12.25 -17.53
C GLN A 10 -9.56 -12.47 -16.69
N LEU A 11 -9.57 -13.49 -15.83
CA LEU A 11 -10.67 -13.73 -14.89
C LEU A 11 -10.92 -12.50 -14.00
N TRP A 12 -9.87 -11.98 -13.34
CA TRP A 12 -10.03 -10.89 -12.40
C TRP A 12 -10.29 -9.54 -13.07
N ILE A 13 -9.76 -9.30 -14.27
CA ILE A 13 -10.14 -8.15 -15.09
C ILE A 13 -11.64 -8.20 -15.40
N THR A 14 -12.16 -9.35 -15.84
CA THR A 14 -13.59 -9.52 -16.15
C THR A 14 -14.46 -9.29 -14.92
N VAL A 15 -14.09 -9.84 -13.76
CA VAL A 15 -14.82 -9.65 -12.50
C VAL A 15 -14.85 -8.17 -12.12
N MET A 16 -13.70 -7.49 -12.16
CA MET A 16 -13.62 -6.09 -11.76
C MET A 16 -14.29 -5.15 -12.75
N GLN A 17 -14.24 -5.44 -14.06
CA GLN A 17 -15.00 -4.71 -15.06
C GLN A 17 -16.50 -4.81 -14.80
N GLY A 18 -17.00 -6.00 -14.45
CA GLY A 18 -18.40 -6.18 -14.08
C GLY A 18 -18.84 -5.38 -12.84
N HIS A 19 -17.95 -5.24 -11.84
CA HIS A 19 -18.24 -4.38 -10.68
C HIS A 19 -18.17 -2.89 -11.04
N GLN A 20 -17.24 -2.48 -11.89
CA GLN A 20 -17.13 -1.12 -12.40
C GLN A 20 -18.37 -0.73 -13.20
N ASP A 21 -18.80 -1.55 -14.16
CA ASP A 21 -19.96 -1.30 -15.02
C ASP A 21 -21.27 -1.23 -14.23
N ALA A 22 -21.35 -1.96 -13.11
CA ALA A 22 -22.49 -1.97 -12.22
C ALA A 22 -22.44 -0.90 -11.11
N ASP A 23 -21.47 0.03 -11.13
CA ASP A 23 -21.26 1.05 -10.10
C ASP A 23 -21.17 0.48 -8.67
N ARG A 24 -20.46 -0.63 -8.48
CA ARG A 24 -20.34 -1.33 -7.21
C ARG A 24 -19.07 -0.99 -6.42
N LEU A 25 -18.10 -0.32 -7.05
CA LEU A 25 -16.86 0.10 -6.39
C LEU A 25 -17.11 1.30 -5.49
N SER A 26 -16.76 1.19 -4.22
CA SER A 26 -16.91 2.27 -3.23
C SER A 26 -15.78 2.21 -2.21
N GLN A 27 -15.24 3.34 -1.82
CA GLN A 27 -14.20 3.49 -0.79
C GLN A 27 -14.83 3.43 0.62
N GLY A 28 -14.02 3.02 1.60
CA GLY A 28 -14.38 3.05 3.02
C GLY A 28 -15.10 1.79 3.57
N ASN A 29 -15.58 0.89 2.73
CA ASN A 29 -16.25 -0.34 3.13
C ASN A 29 -15.67 -1.57 2.43
N TRP A 30 -15.44 -2.66 3.15
CA TRP A 30 -14.96 -3.89 2.51
C TRP A 30 -15.97 -4.44 1.51
N TRP A 31 -17.14 -4.81 1.95
CA TRP A 31 -18.23 -5.33 1.13
C TRP A 31 -19.56 -5.19 1.88
N ASP A 32 -20.55 -4.63 1.24
CA ASP A 32 -21.92 -4.57 1.73
C ASP A 32 -22.80 -5.56 0.95
N ASN A 33 -23.37 -6.55 1.67
CA ASN A 33 -24.22 -7.56 1.06
C ASN A 33 -25.59 -6.99 0.61
N GLY A 34 -26.07 -5.91 1.24
CA GLY A 34 -27.34 -5.27 0.90
C GLY A 34 -27.24 -4.49 -0.41
N ASP A 35 -26.26 -3.59 -0.48
CA ASP A 35 -26.04 -2.74 -1.66
C ASP A 35 -25.16 -3.40 -2.72
N GLN A 36 -24.53 -4.52 -2.40
CA GLN A 36 -23.55 -5.22 -3.24
C GLN A 36 -22.41 -4.29 -3.72
N LYS A 37 -21.95 -3.42 -2.83
CA LYS A 37 -20.88 -2.45 -3.06
C LYS A 37 -19.72 -2.68 -2.08
N GLY A 38 -18.51 -2.28 -2.48
CA GLY A 38 -17.35 -2.36 -1.60
C GLY A 38 -16.07 -1.83 -2.24
N CYS A 39 -14.99 -1.89 -1.47
CA CYS A 39 -13.67 -1.54 -1.96
C CYS A 39 -13.17 -2.55 -3.01
N PHE A 40 -12.00 -2.29 -3.58
CA PHE A 40 -11.43 -3.14 -4.63
C PHE A 40 -11.49 -4.63 -4.27
N PHE A 41 -10.86 -5.03 -3.18
CA PHE A 41 -10.79 -6.46 -2.83
C PHE A 41 -12.06 -6.96 -2.15
N GLY A 42 -12.86 -6.10 -1.56
CA GLY A 42 -14.20 -6.42 -1.09
C GLY A 42 -15.10 -6.85 -2.25
N CYS A 43 -15.12 -6.10 -3.33
CA CYS A 43 -15.82 -6.44 -4.57
C CYS A 43 -15.28 -7.73 -5.20
N ALA A 44 -13.95 -7.84 -5.34
CA ALA A 44 -13.33 -9.02 -5.93
C ALA A 44 -13.67 -10.31 -5.18
N MET A 45 -13.71 -10.26 -3.84
CA MET A 45 -13.95 -11.43 -2.99
C MET A 45 -15.40 -11.55 -2.51
N GLN A 46 -16.24 -10.55 -2.73
CA GLN A 46 -17.63 -10.44 -2.28
C GLN A 46 -17.79 -10.81 -0.80
N THR A 47 -16.96 -10.21 0.05
CA THR A 47 -16.89 -10.54 1.47
C THR A 47 -16.33 -9.40 2.31
N GLU A 48 -16.86 -9.19 3.50
CA GLU A 48 -16.32 -8.34 4.54
C GLU A 48 -15.24 -9.03 5.39
N ASN A 49 -15.22 -10.37 5.37
CA ASN A 49 -14.31 -11.18 6.18
C ASN A 49 -12.95 -11.40 5.51
N ASN A 50 -11.95 -10.63 5.92
CA ASN A 50 -10.56 -10.75 5.49
C ASN A 50 -10.38 -10.76 3.96
N PRO A 51 -10.96 -9.80 3.20
CA PRO A 51 -10.91 -9.81 1.75
C PRO A 51 -9.47 -9.80 1.20
N LEU A 52 -8.54 -9.09 1.85
CA LEU A 52 -7.14 -9.04 1.41
C LEU A 52 -6.47 -10.41 1.49
N GLN A 53 -6.66 -11.17 2.58
CA GLN A 53 -6.08 -12.51 2.70
C GLN A 53 -6.69 -13.51 1.70
N LYS A 54 -7.98 -13.36 1.40
CA LYS A 54 -8.62 -14.15 0.34
C LYS A 54 -8.08 -13.78 -1.03
N ALA A 55 -7.92 -12.48 -1.32
CA ALA A 55 -7.37 -11.99 -2.57
C ALA A 55 -5.92 -12.47 -2.82
N ILE A 56 -5.05 -12.40 -1.82
CA ILE A 56 -3.67 -12.92 -1.89
C ILE A 56 -3.67 -14.37 -2.37
N LYS A 57 -4.56 -15.20 -1.82
CA LYS A 57 -4.65 -16.63 -2.16
C LYS A 57 -5.29 -16.86 -3.52
N ALA A 58 -6.41 -16.20 -3.79
CA ALA A 58 -7.22 -16.42 -5.00
C ALA A 58 -6.55 -15.85 -6.25
N MET A 59 -5.98 -14.66 -6.15
CA MET A 59 -5.28 -14.00 -7.26
C MET A 59 -3.82 -14.45 -7.40
N GLN A 60 -3.25 -15.11 -6.38
CA GLN A 60 -1.84 -15.50 -6.34
C GLN A 60 -0.89 -14.28 -6.48
N LEU A 61 -1.31 -13.15 -5.95
CA LEU A 61 -0.52 -11.91 -5.89
C LEU A 61 0.28 -11.85 -4.57
N PRO A 62 1.47 -11.22 -4.57
CA PRO A 62 2.20 -11.01 -3.33
C PRO A 62 1.42 -10.12 -2.37
N ALA A 63 1.52 -10.43 -1.08
CA ALA A 63 0.78 -9.71 -0.03
C ALA A 63 1.04 -8.20 -0.05
N TRP A 64 2.28 -7.79 -0.29
CA TRP A 64 2.64 -6.37 -0.35
C TRP A 64 1.86 -5.62 -1.43
N LEU A 65 1.66 -6.25 -2.61
CA LEU A 65 0.93 -5.62 -3.71
C LEU A 65 -0.55 -5.48 -3.40
N VAL A 66 -1.16 -6.50 -2.80
CA VAL A 66 -2.57 -6.45 -2.38
C VAL A 66 -2.80 -5.35 -1.34
N HIS A 67 -1.94 -5.25 -0.32
CA HIS A 67 -2.05 -4.20 0.69
C HIS A 67 -1.78 -2.80 0.11
N LEU A 68 -0.80 -2.65 -0.76
CA LEU A 68 -0.50 -1.37 -1.42
C LEU A 68 -1.64 -0.94 -2.34
N ALA A 69 -2.17 -1.87 -3.14
CA ALA A 69 -3.28 -1.58 -4.05
C ALA A 69 -4.53 -1.12 -3.31
N GLU A 70 -4.86 -1.73 -2.18
CA GLU A 70 -5.97 -1.29 -1.34
C GLU A 70 -5.72 0.12 -0.77
N ALA A 71 -4.53 0.36 -0.24
CA ALA A 71 -4.19 1.69 0.29
C ALA A 71 -4.23 2.79 -0.78
N ILE A 72 -3.81 2.48 -2.02
CA ILE A 72 -3.93 3.41 -3.16
C ILE A 72 -5.40 3.64 -3.50
N PHE A 73 -6.19 2.58 -3.66
CA PHE A 73 -7.61 2.65 -3.98
C PHE A 73 -8.36 3.57 -3.00
N GLU A 74 -8.15 3.40 -1.70
CA GLU A 74 -8.79 4.20 -0.66
C GLU A 74 -8.35 5.68 -0.65
N GLY A 75 -7.17 5.99 -1.19
CA GLY A 75 -6.63 7.36 -1.27
C GLY A 75 -6.88 8.11 -2.57
N LEU A 76 -7.42 7.46 -3.59
CA LEU A 76 -7.69 8.07 -4.90
C LEU A 76 -8.92 8.98 -4.89
N SER A 77 -9.06 9.83 -5.91
CA SER A 77 -10.34 10.47 -6.21
C SER A 77 -11.39 9.40 -6.56
N LYS A 78 -12.68 9.73 -6.40
CA LYS A 78 -13.77 8.78 -6.70
C LYS A 78 -13.69 8.27 -8.14
N ASP A 79 -13.42 9.15 -9.09
CA ASP A 79 -13.37 8.79 -10.51
C ASP A 79 -12.17 7.90 -10.83
N ASP A 80 -11.00 8.20 -10.24
CA ASP A 80 -9.80 7.37 -10.41
C ASP A 80 -9.95 6.01 -9.73
N ALA A 81 -10.59 5.95 -8.57
CA ALA A 81 -10.85 4.70 -7.85
C ALA A 81 -11.72 3.73 -8.65
N LEU A 82 -12.67 4.24 -9.46
CA LEU A 82 -13.48 3.39 -10.34
C LEU A 82 -12.64 2.70 -11.42
N LEU A 83 -11.62 3.36 -11.94
CA LEU A 83 -10.80 2.83 -13.04
C LEU A 83 -9.61 1.98 -12.54
N PHE A 84 -9.12 2.28 -11.34
CA PHE A 84 -7.87 1.76 -10.81
C PHE A 84 -7.79 0.22 -10.76
N PRO A 85 -8.80 -0.54 -10.30
CA PRO A 85 -8.70 -2.00 -10.20
C PRO A 85 -8.41 -2.67 -11.55
N VAL A 86 -9.10 -2.28 -12.60
CA VAL A 86 -8.92 -2.85 -13.94
C VAL A 86 -7.55 -2.45 -14.50
N GLN A 87 -7.17 -1.17 -14.38
CA GLN A 87 -5.87 -0.67 -14.84
C GLN A 87 -4.70 -1.36 -14.12
N LEU A 88 -4.79 -1.55 -12.80
CA LEU A 88 -3.78 -2.25 -12.04
C LEU A 88 -3.64 -3.70 -12.51
N LEU A 89 -4.74 -4.45 -12.61
CA LEU A 89 -4.71 -5.84 -13.06
C LEU A 89 -4.13 -5.98 -14.47
N GLN A 90 -4.42 -5.04 -15.37
CA GLN A 90 -3.83 -4.98 -16.72
C GLN A 90 -2.32 -4.75 -16.68
N ALA A 91 -1.83 -3.93 -15.74
CA ALA A 91 -0.42 -3.58 -15.62
C ALA A 91 0.44 -4.70 -15.00
N ILE A 92 -0.15 -5.58 -14.18
CA ILE A 92 0.62 -6.65 -13.52
C ILE A 92 1.13 -7.66 -14.57
N PRO A 93 2.45 -7.94 -14.63
CA PRO A 93 2.99 -8.93 -15.52
C PRO A 93 2.54 -10.34 -15.12
N THR A 94 2.25 -11.20 -16.09
CA THR A 94 1.87 -12.58 -15.86
C THR A 94 3.09 -13.51 -15.84
N ASN A 95 2.97 -14.64 -15.11
CA ASN A 95 4.00 -15.67 -15.02
C ASN A 95 5.39 -15.17 -14.56
N THR A 96 5.41 -14.03 -13.87
CA THR A 96 6.61 -13.38 -13.36
C THR A 96 6.56 -13.31 -11.83
N ASP A 97 7.66 -13.62 -11.18
CA ASP A 97 7.79 -13.39 -9.74
C ASP A 97 8.13 -11.92 -9.47
N ILE A 98 7.17 -11.21 -8.92
CA ILE A 98 7.30 -9.79 -8.56
C ILE A 98 7.48 -9.58 -7.06
N SER A 99 7.79 -10.63 -6.30
CA SER A 99 7.90 -10.55 -4.83
C SER A 99 8.95 -9.54 -4.36
N GLU A 100 10.03 -9.38 -5.12
CA GLU A 100 11.14 -8.47 -4.79
C GLU A 100 10.92 -7.02 -5.25
N VAL A 101 9.94 -6.75 -6.08
CA VAL A 101 9.68 -5.40 -6.64
C VAL A 101 9.42 -4.37 -5.54
N ILE A 102 8.79 -4.77 -4.42
CA ILE A 102 8.58 -3.87 -3.28
C ILE A 102 9.88 -3.29 -2.74
N HIS A 103 10.97 -4.05 -2.77
CA HIS A 103 12.26 -3.60 -2.26
C HIS A 103 12.87 -2.53 -3.17
N ILE A 104 12.71 -2.66 -4.48
CA ILE A 104 13.13 -1.66 -5.46
C ILE A 104 12.33 -0.37 -5.26
N ILE A 105 11.01 -0.48 -5.23
CA ILE A 105 10.11 0.68 -5.02
C ILE A 105 10.44 1.40 -3.70
N ALA A 106 10.65 0.65 -2.62
CA ALA A 106 10.97 1.24 -1.33
C ALA A 106 12.29 2.04 -1.37
N VAL A 107 13.33 1.51 -1.99
CA VAL A 107 14.62 2.22 -2.14
C VAL A 107 14.45 3.48 -2.97
N GLU A 108 13.83 3.39 -4.14
CA GLU A 108 13.62 4.54 -5.04
C GLU A 108 12.80 5.65 -4.39
N ARG A 109 11.83 5.31 -3.54
CA ARG A 109 11.00 6.29 -2.83
C ARG A 109 11.66 6.89 -1.60
N LEU A 110 12.53 6.15 -0.92
CA LEU A 110 13.16 6.60 0.31
C LEU A 110 14.46 7.39 0.09
N GLU A 111 15.25 7.08 -0.95
CA GLU A 111 16.51 7.77 -1.21
C GLU A 111 16.38 9.28 -1.38
N PRO A 112 15.40 9.83 -2.10
CA PRO A 112 15.22 11.29 -2.20
C PRO A 112 14.96 11.95 -0.85
N LEU A 113 14.22 11.27 0.04
CA LEU A 113 13.83 11.83 1.34
C LEU A 113 15.01 12.12 2.27
N ILE A 114 16.16 11.42 2.10
CA ILE A 114 17.38 11.71 2.84
C ILE A 114 17.89 13.13 2.54
N ARG A 115 17.71 13.60 1.30
CA ARG A 115 18.17 14.94 0.87
C ARG A 115 17.20 16.03 1.31
N GLU A 116 15.95 15.72 1.46
CA GLU A 116 14.88 16.65 1.80
C GLU A 116 14.68 16.79 3.32
N SER A 117 15.13 15.80 4.10
CA SER A 117 14.97 15.80 5.54
C SER A 117 16.07 16.61 6.25
N ASN A 118 15.65 17.57 7.09
CA ASN A 118 16.53 18.33 7.97
C ASN A 118 16.76 17.65 9.35
N SER A 119 16.30 16.42 9.53
CA SER A 119 16.42 15.67 10.79
C SER A 119 17.42 14.53 10.65
N ASP A 120 18.51 14.59 11.41
CA ASP A 120 19.50 13.51 11.47
C ASP A 120 18.90 12.18 11.93
N GLU A 121 17.95 12.22 12.86
CA GLU A 121 17.26 11.04 13.36
C GLU A 121 16.40 10.40 12.27
N ALA A 122 15.62 11.21 11.52
CA ALA A 122 14.84 10.74 10.39
C ALA A 122 15.76 10.16 9.30
N ASN A 123 16.86 10.83 8.97
CA ASN A 123 17.83 10.35 7.99
C ASN A 123 18.46 9.02 8.40
N LYS A 124 18.78 8.84 9.68
CA LYS A 124 19.30 7.58 10.23
C LYS A 124 18.28 6.46 10.08
N ALA A 125 17.02 6.71 10.40
CA ALA A 125 15.94 5.73 10.26
C ALA A 125 15.70 5.35 8.78
N ILE A 126 15.66 6.35 7.88
CA ILE A 126 15.52 6.11 6.43
C ILE A 126 16.66 5.24 5.91
N LYS A 127 17.91 5.53 6.29
CA LYS A 127 19.09 4.74 5.90
C LYS A 127 19.00 3.29 6.37
N LEU A 128 18.51 3.03 7.59
CA LEU A 128 18.31 1.68 8.09
C LEU A 128 17.25 0.93 7.28
N VAL A 129 16.13 1.58 6.95
CA VAL A 129 15.08 0.98 6.10
C VAL A 129 15.62 0.69 4.69
N ILE A 130 16.34 1.62 4.08
CA ILE A 130 16.98 1.41 2.77
C ILE A 130 17.97 0.24 2.84
N GLY A 131 18.79 0.17 3.89
CA GLY A 131 19.73 -0.93 4.11
C GLY A 131 19.02 -2.30 4.16
N TYR A 132 17.89 -2.39 4.85
CA TYR A 132 17.07 -3.59 4.86
C TYR A 132 16.57 -3.96 3.45
N HIS A 133 16.07 -3.00 2.69
CA HIS A 133 15.56 -3.27 1.34
C HIS A 133 16.65 -3.62 0.32
N LYS A 134 17.85 -3.10 0.47
CA LYS A 134 19.03 -3.44 -0.37
C LYS A 134 19.68 -4.78 -0.03
N ASN A 135 19.47 -5.28 1.19
CA ASN A 135 20.05 -6.56 1.61
C ASN A 135 19.31 -7.72 0.92
N THR A 136 20.03 -8.60 0.22
CA THR A 136 19.47 -9.80 -0.42
C THR A 136 19.27 -10.94 0.57
N GLU A 137 19.98 -10.93 1.71
CA GLU A 137 19.91 -11.93 2.78
C GLU A 137 19.12 -11.42 3.99
N ARG A 138 17.94 -10.85 3.73
CA ARG A 138 17.07 -10.25 4.73
C ARG A 138 16.63 -11.24 5.80
N THR A 139 16.89 -10.95 7.05
CA THR A 139 16.44 -11.73 8.20
C THR A 139 15.21 -11.10 8.86
N GLU A 140 14.50 -11.88 9.67
CA GLU A 140 13.41 -11.37 10.51
C GLU A 140 13.94 -10.33 11.53
N LYS A 141 15.18 -10.44 11.97
CA LYS A 141 15.83 -9.45 12.83
C LYS A 141 15.97 -8.11 12.10
N ASP A 142 16.52 -8.13 10.87
CA ASP A 142 16.68 -6.91 10.06
C ASP A 142 15.33 -6.23 9.80
N ARG A 143 14.30 -7.01 9.53
CA ARG A 143 12.93 -6.52 9.35
C ARG A 143 12.41 -5.80 10.60
N LYS A 144 12.59 -6.41 11.78
CA LYS A 144 12.14 -5.80 13.04
C LYS A 144 12.90 -4.52 13.38
N GLU A 145 14.20 -4.49 13.10
CA GLU A 145 15.04 -3.32 13.32
C GLU A 145 14.65 -2.17 12.40
N ALA A 146 14.48 -2.41 11.11
CA ALA A 146 14.01 -1.42 10.14
C ALA A 146 12.62 -0.88 10.50
N TYR A 147 11.69 -1.75 10.89
CA TYR A 147 10.34 -1.36 11.33
C TYR A 147 10.37 -0.50 12.59
N SER A 148 11.18 -0.89 13.59
CA SER A 148 11.34 -0.11 14.83
C SER A 148 11.90 1.28 14.56
N ALA A 149 12.91 1.39 13.69
CA ALA A 149 13.51 2.65 13.30
C ALA A 149 12.49 3.57 12.60
N ALA A 150 11.74 3.03 11.64
CA ALA A 150 10.70 3.77 10.93
C ALA A 150 9.60 4.28 11.87
N ARG A 151 9.19 3.45 12.82
CA ARG A 151 8.17 3.81 13.84
C ARG A 151 8.67 4.93 14.74
N THR A 152 9.91 4.84 15.24
CA THR A 152 10.51 5.88 16.09
C THR A 152 10.58 7.21 15.36
N ALA A 153 11.06 7.22 14.12
CA ALA A 153 11.15 8.44 13.29
C ALA A 153 9.78 9.08 13.06
N LYS A 154 8.74 8.28 12.83
CA LYS A 154 7.35 8.77 12.69
C LYS A 154 6.87 9.50 13.95
N TYR A 155 7.13 8.94 15.13
CA TYR A 155 6.72 9.57 16.40
C TYR A 155 7.50 10.85 16.68
N SER A 156 8.82 10.85 16.43
CA SER A 156 9.64 12.07 16.59
C SER A 156 9.18 13.18 15.67
N ALA A 157 8.89 12.89 14.41
CA ALA A 157 8.40 13.86 13.45
C ALA A 157 7.03 14.43 13.86
N ALA A 158 6.10 13.57 14.27
CA ALA A 158 4.78 13.99 14.75
C ALA A 158 4.87 14.88 16.00
N HIS A 159 5.75 14.52 16.94
CA HIS A 159 5.96 15.31 18.16
C HIS A 159 6.55 16.69 17.86
N SER A 160 7.56 16.76 16.99
CA SER A 160 8.16 18.02 16.55
C SER A 160 7.16 18.94 15.83
N ALA A 161 6.32 18.38 14.97
CA ALA A 161 5.27 19.13 14.29
C ALA A 161 4.23 19.69 15.26
N ALA A 162 3.79 18.88 16.23
CA ALA A 162 2.85 19.32 17.28
C ALA A 162 3.43 20.44 18.14
N GLN A 163 4.69 20.35 18.54
CA GLN A 163 5.35 21.42 19.30
C GLN A 163 5.49 22.71 18.49
N SER A 164 5.82 22.61 17.18
CA SER A 164 5.92 23.77 16.30
C SER A 164 4.58 24.48 16.16
N ALA A 165 3.50 23.72 15.94
CA ALA A 165 2.13 24.26 15.87
C ALA A 165 1.71 24.95 17.18
N ALA A 166 2.01 24.33 18.34
CA ALA A 166 1.69 24.92 19.63
C ALA A 166 2.45 26.24 19.87
N ARG A 167 3.71 26.34 19.48
CA ARG A 167 4.49 27.58 19.59
C ARG A 167 3.95 28.68 18.67
N GLN A 168 3.55 28.35 17.45
CA GLN A 168 2.94 29.31 16.51
C GLN A 168 1.61 29.83 17.04
N SER A 169 0.77 28.97 17.60
CA SER A 169 -0.50 29.33 18.21
C SER A 169 -0.33 30.23 19.43
N ALA A 170 0.65 29.94 20.29
CA ALA A 170 0.96 30.80 21.45
C ALA A 170 1.49 32.18 21.02
N ALA A 171 2.33 32.25 19.98
CA ALA A 171 2.86 33.51 19.46
C ALA A 171 1.79 34.37 18.77
N ALA A 172 0.75 33.76 18.21
CA ALA A 172 -0.38 34.49 17.58
C ALA A 172 -1.40 35.02 18.58
N SER A 173 -1.32 34.59 19.86
CA SER A 173 -2.23 34.98 20.93
C SER A 173 -1.64 36.06 21.88
N ALA A 174 -0.39 36.46 21.66
CA ALA A 174 0.34 37.49 22.41
C ALA A 174 0.43 38.80 21.63
#